data_2d286fc1c08706c4393216f1cc4c18eb
#
_entry.id   2d286fc1c08706c4393216f1cc4c18eb
#
_cell.length_a   1.000
_cell.length_b   1.000
_cell.length_c   1.000
_cell.angle_alpha   90.00
_cell.angle_beta   90.00
_cell.angle_gamma   90.00
#
_symmetry.space_group_name_H-M   'P 1'
#
loop_
_entity.id
_entity.type
_entity.pdbx_description
1 polymer ?
#
loop_
_entity_poly.entity_id
_entity_poly.type
_entity_poly.pdbx_seq_one_letter_code
_entity_poly.pdbx_strand_id
1 'polypeptide(L)'
;METVTHSKLNPERLFPADPKLRAVTRELYQGVKDLPLISPHGHTDSQWFASNQNFTNATELFLIPDHYLFRMLFSQGISLESLGISRLDGASIEKDHRKIWQTFADYFYLFRGTPSRIWFEHALHEVLGIELPFNPENADVIYDKINEK
;
A
#
# COMPACT_ATOMS: atom_id res chain seq x y z
N MET A 1 -5.38 -25.34 -14.93
CA MET A 1 -5.79 -24.82 -13.61
C MET A 1 -4.52 -24.27 -12.97
N GLU A 2 -4.28 -22.99 -13.12
CA GLU A 2 -3.17 -22.34 -12.42
C GLU A 2 -3.51 -22.29 -10.93
N THR A 3 -2.63 -22.86 -10.11
CA THR A 3 -2.72 -22.76 -8.66
C THR A 3 -2.46 -21.31 -8.27
N VAL A 4 -3.53 -20.58 -7.97
CA VAL A 4 -3.41 -19.26 -7.34
C VAL A 4 -2.69 -19.45 -6.01
N THR A 5 -1.44 -19.02 -5.96
CA THR A 5 -0.64 -19.10 -4.73
C THR A 5 -1.15 -18.02 -3.78
N HIS A 6 -1.91 -18.41 -2.77
CA HIS A 6 -2.32 -17.51 -1.70
C HIS A 6 -1.08 -17.11 -0.88
N SER A 7 -0.77 -15.83 -0.85
CA SER A 7 0.34 -15.28 -0.07
C SER A 7 -0.17 -14.91 1.32
N LYS A 8 0.02 -15.79 2.30
CA LYS A 8 -0.21 -15.39 3.70
C LYS A 8 0.98 -14.61 4.23
N LEU A 9 0.72 -13.46 4.84
CA LEU A 9 1.75 -12.69 5.51
C LEU A 9 2.30 -13.48 6.71
N ASN A 10 3.64 -13.61 6.78
CA ASN A 10 4.25 -14.22 7.97
C ASN A 10 4.01 -13.32 9.19
N PRO A 11 3.33 -13.79 10.25
CA PRO A 11 3.04 -12.99 11.44
C PRO A 11 4.30 -12.52 12.18
N GLU A 12 5.44 -13.17 11.92
CA GLU A 12 6.73 -12.83 12.54
C GLU A 12 7.64 -12.00 11.64
N ARG A 13 7.14 -11.54 10.47
CA ARG A 13 7.93 -10.82 9.47
C ARG A 13 8.65 -9.57 9.97
N LEU A 14 8.15 -8.97 11.07
CA LEU A 14 8.71 -7.77 11.67
C LEU A 14 9.57 -8.07 12.91
N PHE A 15 9.66 -9.33 13.33
CA PHE A 15 10.46 -9.73 14.48
C PHE A 15 11.89 -10.12 14.06
N PRO A 16 12.86 -10.01 14.98
CA PRO A 16 14.24 -10.41 14.72
C PRO A 16 14.37 -11.87 14.25
N ALA A 17 15.34 -12.15 13.38
CA ALA A 17 15.60 -13.51 12.91
C ALA A 17 16.17 -14.41 14.02
N ASP A 18 16.94 -13.86 14.96
CA ASP A 18 17.49 -14.62 16.09
C ASP A 18 16.36 -15.14 16.99
N PRO A 19 16.32 -16.45 17.29
CA PRO A 19 15.22 -17.05 18.05
C PRO A 19 15.06 -16.52 19.49
N LYS A 20 16.18 -16.17 20.16
CA LYS A 20 16.14 -15.66 21.53
C LYS A 20 15.61 -14.22 21.55
N LEU A 21 16.13 -13.37 20.66
CA LEU A 21 15.63 -12.00 20.51
C LEU A 21 14.16 -12.00 20.09
N ARG A 22 13.78 -12.88 19.18
CA ARG A 22 12.37 -13.02 18.74
C ARG A 22 11.44 -13.38 19.89
N ALA A 23 11.85 -14.30 20.76
CA ALA A 23 11.05 -14.68 21.93
C ALA A 23 10.81 -13.49 22.87
N VAL A 24 11.88 -12.74 23.19
CA VAL A 24 11.79 -11.53 24.03
C VAL A 24 10.94 -10.46 23.36
N THR A 25 11.15 -10.20 22.07
CA THR A 25 10.37 -9.21 21.31
C THR A 25 8.88 -9.57 21.31
N ARG A 26 8.54 -10.85 21.14
CA ARG A 26 7.14 -11.32 21.17
C ARG A 26 6.53 -11.10 22.55
N GLU A 27 7.25 -11.43 23.61
CA GLU A 27 6.77 -11.22 24.99
C GLU A 27 6.48 -9.73 25.26
N LEU A 28 7.42 -8.84 24.90
CA LEU A 28 7.23 -7.39 25.04
C LEU A 28 6.06 -6.88 24.19
N TYR A 29 5.94 -7.34 22.96
CA TYR A 29 4.85 -6.95 22.06
C TYR A 29 3.48 -7.38 22.59
N GLN A 30 3.35 -8.57 23.19
CA GLN A 30 2.08 -9.02 23.78
C GLN A 30 1.58 -8.08 24.87
N GLY A 31 2.50 -7.43 25.62
CA GLY A 31 2.12 -6.46 26.65
C GLY A 31 1.59 -5.13 26.11
N VAL A 32 1.82 -4.80 24.81
CA VAL A 32 1.49 -3.48 24.26
C VAL A 32 0.60 -3.53 23.02
N LYS A 33 0.41 -4.68 22.39
CA LYS A 33 -0.26 -4.82 21.07
C LYS A 33 -1.71 -4.30 21.06
N ASP A 34 -2.39 -4.36 22.19
CA ASP A 34 -3.80 -3.98 22.33
C ASP A 34 -3.96 -2.57 22.94
N LEU A 35 -2.86 -1.85 23.18
CA LEU A 35 -2.92 -0.48 23.67
C LEU A 35 -3.42 0.46 22.56
N PRO A 36 -4.24 1.47 22.91
CA PRO A 36 -4.70 2.46 21.93
C PRO A 36 -3.51 3.26 21.37
N LEU A 37 -3.52 3.47 20.05
CA LEU A 37 -2.56 4.34 19.39
C LEU A 37 -3.04 5.79 19.48
N ILE A 38 -2.18 6.67 20.01
CA ILE A 38 -2.38 8.11 20.01
C ILE A 38 -1.29 8.71 19.14
N SER A 39 -1.64 9.04 17.89
CA SER A 39 -0.70 9.64 16.93
C SER A 39 -1.07 11.10 16.69
N PRO A 40 -0.25 12.06 17.15
CA PRO A 40 -0.49 13.49 16.93
C PRO A 40 -0.14 13.92 15.50
N HIS A 41 0.48 13.06 14.70
CA HIS A 41 0.86 13.31 13.32
C HIS A 41 0.34 12.20 12.41
N GLY A 42 -0.15 12.60 11.24
CA GLY A 42 -0.57 11.68 10.18
C GLY A 42 -0.66 12.42 8.84
N HIS A 43 -0.72 11.66 7.75
CA HIS A 43 -0.88 12.20 6.39
C HIS A 43 -2.30 12.01 5.84
N THR A 44 -3.21 11.56 6.69
CA THR A 44 -4.61 11.38 6.33
C THR A 44 -5.31 12.74 6.26
N ASP A 45 -5.98 13.01 5.14
CA ASP A 45 -6.78 14.22 5.00
C ASP A 45 -7.97 14.16 5.97
N SER A 46 -8.11 15.18 6.82
CA SER A 46 -9.22 15.30 7.76
C SER A 46 -10.58 15.36 7.08
N GLN A 47 -10.64 15.79 5.83
CA GLN A 47 -11.87 15.83 5.03
C GLN A 47 -12.46 14.45 4.80
N TRP A 48 -11.65 13.40 4.73
CA TRP A 48 -12.13 12.02 4.58
C TRP A 48 -13.06 11.64 5.74
N PHE A 49 -12.70 12.00 6.97
CA PHE A 49 -13.53 11.74 8.14
C PHE A 49 -14.77 12.64 8.17
N ALA A 50 -14.64 13.90 7.76
CA ALA A 50 -15.76 14.87 7.77
C ALA A 50 -16.81 14.54 6.72
N SER A 51 -16.40 14.15 5.51
CA SER A 51 -17.30 13.81 4.41
C SER A 51 -17.83 12.38 4.48
N ASN A 52 -17.05 11.48 5.06
CA ASN A 52 -17.33 10.04 5.14
C ASN A 52 -17.77 9.42 3.81
N GLN A 53 -17.13 9.84 2.73
CA GLN A 53 -17.42 9.35 1.37
C GLN A 53 -16.48 8.18 1.03
N ASN A 54 -16.96 7.25 0.22
CA ASN A 54 -16.14 6.18 -0.31
C ASN A 54 -15.09 6.74 -1.26
N PHE A 55 -13.92 6.09 -1.31
CA PHE A 55 -12.93 6.34 -2.36
C PHE A 55 -13.47 5.86 -3.71
N THR A 56 -13.14 6.55 -4.77
CA THR A 56 -13.68 6.22 -6.11
C THR A 56 -13.02 4.97 -6.69
N ASN A 57 -11.79 4.67 -6.30
CA ASN A 57 -11.03 3.52 -6.79
C ASN A 57 -9.73 3.29 -5.99
N ALA A 58 -9.07 2.16 -6.26
CA ALA A 58 -7.84 1.74 -5.60
C ALA A 58 -6.68 2.74 -5.74
N THR A 59 -6.56 3.40 -6.89
CA THR A 59 -5.49 4.40 -7.15
C THR A 59 -5.66 5.63 -6.27
N GLU A 60 -6.89 6.12 -6.12
CA GLU A 60 -7.18 7.27 -5.24
C GLU A 60 -7.07 6.90 -3.75
N LEU A 61 -7.36 5.66 -3.40
CA LEU A 61 -7.20 5.21 -2.02
C LEU A 61 -5.72 5.12 -1.61
N PHE A 62 -4.90 4.48 -2.44
CA PHE A 62 -3.56 4.05 -2.03
C PHE A 62 -2.43 4.88 -2.61
N LEU A 63 -2.55 5.36 -3.85
CA LEU A 63 -1.40 5.88 -4.58
C LEU A 63 -1.36 7.41 -4.63
N ILE A 64 -2.43 8.05 -5.08
CA ILE A 64 -2.43 9.51 -5.28
C ILE A 64 -2.18 10.29 -3.99
N PRO A 65 -2.76 9.92 -2.83
CA PRO A 65 -2.51 10.65 -1.59
C PRO A 65 -1.17 10.29 -0.93
N ASP A 66 -0.51 9.21 -1.34
CA ASP A 66 0.72 8.74 -0.69
C ASP A 66 1.97 9.23 -1.44
N HIS A 67 2.54 10.32 -0.96
CA HIS A 67 3.76 10.87 -1.53
C HIS A 67 5.00 9.99 -1.35
N TYR A 68 5.02 9.02 -0.46
CA TYR A 68 6.12 8.06 -0.36
C TYR A 68 6.12 7.09 -1.53
N LEU A 69 4.93 6.68 -1.99
CA LEU A 69 4.80 5.79 -3.15
C LEU A 69 5.23 6.51 -4.44
N PHE A 70 4.62 7.63 -4.78
CA PHE A 70 4.96 8.28 -6.05
C PHE A 70 6.36 8.91 -6.07
N ARG A 71 6.92 9.34 -4.92
CA ARG A 71 8.30 9.83 -4.86
C ARG A 71 9.32 8.73 -5.12
N MET A 72 9.09 7.51 -4.64
CA MET A 72 9.92 6.36 -4.97
C MET A 72 9.92 6.10 -6.48
N LEU A 73 8.74 6.05 -7.10
CA LEU A 73 8.59 5.86 -8.53
C LEU A 73 9.29 6.99 -9.33
N PHE A 74 9.08 8.23 -8.92
CA PHE A 74 9.73 9.39 -9.53
C PHE A 74 11.25 9.33 -9.44
N SER A 75 11.82 8.89 -8.32
CA SER A 75 13.26 8.74 -8.16
C SER A 75 13.88 7.71 -9.12
N GLN A 76 13.07 6.84 -9.69
CA GLN A 76 13.46 5.82 -10.67
C GLN A 76 13.10 6.21 -12.11
N GLY A 77 12.74 7.47 -12.34
CA GLY A 77 12.53 8.03 -13.68
C GLY A 77 11.09 7.95 -14.20
N ILE A 78 10.12 7.52 -13.36
CA ILE A 78 8.71 7.58 -13.71
C ILE A 78 8.22 8.99 -13.48
N SER A 79 7.68 9.65 -14.52
CA SER A 79 7.26 11.04 -14.41
C SER A 79 6.03 11.18 -13.50
N LEU A 80 5.95 12.29 -12.76
CA LEU A 80 4.78 12.57 -11.90
C LEU A 80 3.50 12.69 -12.72
N GLU A 81 3.58 13.21 -13.94
CA GLU A 81 2.44 13.32 -14.86
C GLU A 81 1.87 11.95 -15.23
N SER A 82 2.72 10.94 -15.43
CA SER A 82 2.28 9.56 -15.71
C SER A 82 1.67 8.87 -14.48
N LEU A 83 1.88 9.42 -13.28
CA LEU A 83 1.29 8.97 -12.02
C LEU A 83 0.04 9.79 -11.64
N GLY A 84 -0.47 10.65 -12.53
CA GLY A 84 -1.64 11.45 -12.28
C GLY A 84 -1.41 12.66 -11.36
N ILE A 85 -0.16 13.01 -11.05
CA ILE A 85 0.16 14.12 -10.16
C ILE A 85 0.21 15.42 -10.96
N SER A 86 -0.66 16.35 -10.57
CA SER A 86 -0.81 17.64 -11.25
C SER A 86 0.42 18.52 -11.12
N ARG A 87 0.73 19.26 -12.18
CA ARG A 87 1.75 20.28 -12.21
C ARG A 87 1.13 21.68 -12.08
N LEU A 88 1.90 22.60 -11.53
CA LEU A 88 1.48 24.01 -11.40
C LEU A 88 1.33 24.72 -12.74
N ASP A 89 2.04 24.27 -13.79
CA ASP A 89 1.97 24.83 -15.15
C ASP A 89 0.77 24.32 -15.97
N GLY A 90 -0.05 23.44 -15.40
CA GLY A 90 -1.26 22.91 -16.06
C GLY A 90 -0.97 21.89 -17.16
N ALA A 91 0.24 21.32 -17.20
CA ALA A 91 0.58 20.27 -18.16
C ALA A 91 -0.38 19.06 -18.03
N SER A 92 -0.58 18.37 -19.15
CA SER A 92 -1.43 17.18 -19.20
C SER A 92 -0.90 16.07 -18.31
N ILE A 93 -1.78 15.43 -17.57
CA ILE A 93 -1.47 14.28 -16.70
C ILE A 93 -2.24 13.04 -17.15
N GLU A 94 -1.75 11.86 -16.76
CA GLU A 94 -2.51 10.62 -16.92
C GLU A 94 -3.78 10.67 -16.02
N LYS A 95 -4.91 10.31 -16.61
CA LYS A 95 -6.23 10.30 -15.93
C LYS A 95 -6.81 8.90 -15.80
N ASP A 96 -6.20 7.93 -16.47
CA ASP A 96 -6.61 6.54 -16.35
C ASP A 96 -6.01 5.94 -15.08
N HIS A 97 -6.84 5.88 -14.03
CA HIS A 97 -6.43 5.38 -12.72
C HIS A 97 -6.00 3.90 -12.76
N ARG A 98 -6.56 3.11 -13.67
CA ARG A 98 -6.16 1.70 -13.83
C ARG A 98 -4.77 1.58 -14.45
N LYS A 99 -4.44 2.46 -15.39
CA LYS A 99 -3.10 2.54 -15.97
C LYS A 99 -2.05 3.02 -14.97
N ILE A 100 -2.39 4.02 -14.13
CA ILE A 100 -1.53 4.46 -13.02
C ILE A 100 -1.28 3.31 -12.04
N TRP A 101 -2.33 2.56 -11.69
CA TRP A 101 -2.25 1.39 -10.83
C TRP A 101 -1.36 0.28 -11.41
N GLN A 102 -1.50 0.00 -12.71
CA GLN A 102 -0.64 -0.97 -13.38
C GLN A 102 0.82 -0.52 -13.37
N THR A 103 1.09 0.77 -13.61
CA THR A 103 2.45 1.33 -13.49
C THR A 103 3.03 1.11 -12.09
N PHE A 104 2.24 1.33 -11.05
CA PHE A 104 2.68 1.04 -9.67
C PHE A 104 3.01 -0.44 -9.48
N ALA A 105 2.20 -1.34 -10.01
CA ALA A 105 2.43 -2.78 -9.91
C ALA A 105 3.69 -3.23 -10.68
N ASP A 106 3.93 -2.69 -11.85
CA ASP A 106 5.11 -2.97 -12.69
C ASP A 106 6.42 -2.63 -11.96
N TYR A 107 6.38 -1.59 -11.13
CA TYR A 107 7.53 -1.11 -10.36
C TYR A 107 7.46 -1.46 -8.87
N PHE A 108 6.52 -2.28 -8.43
CA PHE A 108 6.36 -2.61 -7.01
C PHE A 108 7.58 -3.28 -6.38
N TYR A 109 8.42 -3.92 -7.19
CA TYR A 109 9.69 -4.51 -6.74
C TYR A 109 10.64 -3.48 -6.09
N LEU A 110 10.54 -2.20 -6.46
CA LEU A 110 11.34 -1.10 -5.88
C LEU A 110 11.08 -0.92 -4.38
N PHE A 111 9.90 -1.31 -3.93
CA PHE A 111 9.49 -1.15 -2.53
C PHE A 111 9.96 -2.30 -1.63
N ARG A 112 10.72 -3.26 -2.16
CA ARG A 112 11.25 -4.38 -1.37
C ARG A 112 12.09 -3.87 -0.20
N GLY A 113 11.74 -4.32 1.03
CA GLY A 113 12.42 -3.90 2.26
C GLY A 113 12.06 -2.50 2.77
N THR A 114 11.05 -1.84 2.20
CA THR A 114 10.57 -0.54 2.68
C THR A 114 9.35 -0.67 3.59
N PRO A 115 9.14 0.29 4.50
CA PRO A 115 7.91 0.37 5.30
C PRO A 115 6.64 0.48 4.45
N SER A 116 6.69 1.19 3.31
CA SER A 116 5.55 1.33 2.39
C SER A 116 5.06 -0.01 1.86
N ARG A 117 5.96 -0.92 1.50
CA ARG A 117 5.58 -2.26 1.07
C ARG A 117 4.92 -3.05 2.19
N ILE A 118 5.50 -3.00 3.41
CA ILE A 118 4.96 -3.71 4.57
C ILE A 118 3.54 -3.22 4.88
N TRP A 119 3.34 -1.90 4.88
CA TRP A 119 2.04 -1.28 5.09
C TRP A 119 1.04 -1.68 4.01
N PHE A 120 1.42 -1.57 2.74
CA PHE A 120 0.55 -1.88 1.61
C PHE A 120 0.11 -3.35 1.59
N GLU A 121 1.05 -4.28 1.74
CA GLU A 121 0.74 -5.72 1.84
C GLU A 121 -0.16 -6.02 3.04
N HIS A 122 0.09 -5.38 4.19
CA HIS A 122 -0.77 -5.52 5.37
C HIS A 122 -2.19 -5.02 5.10
N ALA A 123 -2.33 -3.85 4.47
CA ALA A 123 -3.63 -3.29 4.12
C ALA A 123 -4.42 -4.22 3.17
N LEU A 124 -3.77 -4.76 2.14
CA LEU A 124 -4.41 -5.72 1.24
C LEU A 124 -4.90 -6.98 1.98
N HIS A 125 -4.02 -7.59 2.78
CA HIS A 125 -4.31 -8.88 3.42
C HIS A 125 -5.23 -8.76 4.64
N GLU A 126 -4.85 -7.94 5.62
CA GLU A 126 -5.50 -7.92 6.93
C GLU A 126 -6.72 -6.97 6.97
N VAL A 127 -6.72 -5.91 6.16
CA VAL A 127 -7.84 -4.96 6.15
C VAL A 127 -8.84 -5.30 5.05
N LEU A 128 -8.37 -5.56 3.83
CA LEU A 128 -9.23 -5.80 2.68
C LEU A 128 -9.51 -7.28 2.40
N GLY A 129 -8.79 -8.21 3.06
CA GLY A 129 -8.96 -9.65 2.88
C GLY A 129 -8.56 -10.14 1.48
N ILE A 130 -7.61 -9.45 0.82
CA ILE A 130 -7.12 -9.80 -0.51
C ILE A 130 -5.82 -10.58 -0.36
N GLU A 131 -5.87 -11.89 -0.51
CA GLU A 131 -4.72 -12.79 -0.33
C GLU A 131 -3.84 -12.97 -1.58
N LEU A 132 -4.16 -12.27 -2.68
CA LEU A 132 -3.35 -12.30 -3.90
C LEU A 132 -2.06 -11.48 -3.70
N PRO A 133 -0.90 -11.98 -4.16
CA PRO A 133 0.32 -11.20 -4.16
C PRO A 133 0.19 -10.03 -5.13
N PHE A 134 0.57 -8.81 -4.69
CA PHE A 134 0.57 -7.65 -5.56
C PHE A 134 1.78 -7.69 -6.50
N ASN A 135 1.49 -7.82 -7.78
CA ASN A 135 2.46 -7.88 -8.87
C ASN A 135 1.77 -7.47 -10.19
N PRO A 136 2.51 -7.29 -11.30
CA PRO A 136 1.93 -6.87 -12.57
C PRO A 136 0.78 -7.77 -13.08
N GLU A 137 0.89 -9.07 -12.86
CA GLU A 137 -0.07 -10.06 -13.36
C GLU A 137 -1.41 -10.02 -12.61
N ASN A 138 -1.37 -9.68 -11.32
CA ASN A 138 -2.54 -9.65 -10.44
C ASN A 138 -3.12 -8.24 -10.23
N ALA A 139 -2.44 -7.21 -10.74
CA ALA A 139 -2.78 -5.81 -10.48
C ALA A 139 -4.23 -5.48 -10.80
N ASP A 140 -4.70 -5.90 -11.96
CA ASP A 140 -6.04 -5.60 -12.46
C ASP A 140 -7.12 -6.30 -11.62
N VAL A 141 -6.91 -7.55 -11.28
CA VAL A 141 -7.82 -8.32 -10.40
C VAL A 141 -7.88 -7.73 -9.00
N ILE A 142 -6.73 -7.29 -8.47
CA ILE A 142 -6.67 -6.66 -7.14
C ILE A 142 -7.37 -5.30 -7.18
N TYR A 143 -7.21 -4.52 -8.25
CA TYR A 143 -7.91 -3.27 -8.46
C TYR A 143 -9.43 -3.44 -8.34
N ASP A 144 -9.98 -4.41 -9.06
CA ASP A 144 -11.42 -4.70 -9.02
C ASP A 144 -11.87 -5.14 -7.63
N LYS A 145 -11.12 -6.04 -6.99
CA LYS A 145 -11.42 -6.50 -5.61
C LYS A 145 -11.42 -5.37 -4.57
N ILE A 146 -10.56 -4.37 -4.74
CA ILE A 146 -10.56 -3.18 -3.85
C ILE A 146 -11.80 -2.34 -4.10
N ASN A 147 -12.16 -2.13 -5.36
CA ASN A 147 -13.31 -1.31 -5.74
C ASN A 147 -14.66 -1.93 -5.35
N GLU A 148 -14.70 -3.24 -5.08
CA GLU A 148 -15.89 -3.95 -4.59
C GLU A 148 -16.13 -3.79 -3.07
N LYS A 149 -15.15 -3.25 -2.32
CA LYS A 149 -15.23 -3.11 -0.85
C LYS A 149 -15.84 -1.77 -0.42
#